data_f400820382c4ca9a181f0b949ff64a9e
#
_entry.id   f400820382c4ca9a181f0b949ff64a9e
#
_cell.length_a   1.000
_cell.length_b   1.000
_cell.length_c   1.000
_cell.angle_alpha   90.00
_cell.angle_beta   90.00
_cell.angle_gamma   90.00
#
_symmetry.space_group_name_H-M   'P 1'
#
loop_
_entity.id
_entity.type
_entity.pdbx_description
1 polymer ?
#
loop_
_entity_poly.entity_id
_entity_poly.type
_entity_poly.pdbx_seq_one_letter_code
_entity_poly.pdbx_strand_id
1 'polypeptide(L)'
;GLPVTAVIYSHSHGDHWGGVRGVVDEADVRAGKVAIIAPRAFMQHTISENVYAGNAMNRRLFYQYGLLLPASPFGYVGQGLGQGVSAGLMGLIAPTKVVEEAIEEFEVDGVRMIFQNTPGTEAPSEMNTYIPGMKALWMAENVTATLHNIYTLRGAPVRDPLNWSKYIARALELCEREAEVVFAAHNWTKWG
;
A
#
# COMPACT_ATOMS: atom_id res chain seq x y z
N GLY A 1 -16.83 16.00 -11.39
CA GLY A 1 -15.43 15.86 -10.97
C GLY A 1 -14.54 15.60 -12.19
N LEU A 2 -13.24 15.65 -12.02
CA LEU A 2 -12.30 15.26 -13.07
C LEU A 2 -12.32 13.73 -13.22
N PRO A 3 -12.08 13.19 -14.44
CA PRO A 3 -11.96 11.76 -14.63
C PRO A 3 -10.73 11.21 -13.89
N VAL A 4 -10.79 9.96 -13.43
CA VAL A 4 -9.62 9.24 -12.94
C VAL A 4 -8.86 8.70 -14.13
N THR A 5 -7.59 9.07 -14.26
CA THR A 5 -6.71 8.66 -15.37
C THR A 5 -5.72 7.57 -14.97
N ALA A 6 -5.41 7.47 -13.66
CA ALA A 6 -4.57 6.41 -13.13
C ALA A 6 -4.97 6.04 -11.69
N VAL A 7 -4.70 4.79 -11.33
CA VAL A 7 -4.73 4.29 -9.95
C VAL A 7 -3.36 3.65 -9.65
N ILE A 8 -2.81 3.97 -8.49
CA ILE A 8 -1.52 3.44 -8.05
C ILE A 8 -1.75 2.54 -6.83
N TYR A 9 -1.44 1.26 -6.96
CA TYR A 9 -1.39 0.34 -5.83
C TYR A 9 -0.04 0.49 -5.13
N SER A 10 -0.05 0.91 -3.87
CA SER A 10 1.18 1.06 -3.10
C SER A 10 1.83 -0.28 -2.75
N HIS A 11 1.02 -1.29 -2.42
CA HIS A 11 1.49 -2.61 -2.03
C HIS A 11 0.41 -3.70 -2.14
N SER A 12 0.79 -4.95 -1.89
CA SER A 12 -0.01 -6.14 -2.17
C SER A 12 -1.09 -6.49 -1.14
N HIS A 13 -1.22 -5.75 -0.03
CA HIS A 13 -2.25 -6.02 0.96
C HIS A 13 -3.64 -5.61 0.47
N GLY A 14 -4.65 -6.40 0.83
CA GLY A 14 -5.99 -6.32 0.26
C GLY A 14 -6.75 -5.03 0.52
N ASP A 15 -6.50 -4.38 1.63
CA ASP A 15 -7.13 -3.10 2.02
C ASP A 15 -6.61 -1.91 1.18
N HIS A 16 -5.54 -2.08 0.40
CA HIS A 16 -4.97 -1.03 -0.45
C HIS A 16 -5.32 -1.15 -1.94
N TRP A 17 -5.98 -2.22 -2.35
CA TRP A 17 -6.46 -2.39 -3.72
C TRP A 17 -7.90 -2.91 -3.82
N GLY A 18 -8.42 -3.49 -2.73
CA GLY A 18 -9.72 -4.17 -2.73
C GLY A 18 -10.91 -3.32 -3.14
N GLY A 19 -10.84 -2.00 -2.96
CA GLY A 19 -11.88 -1.03 -3.32
C GLY A 19 -11.80 -0.46 -4.75
N VAL A 20 -10.85 -0.89 -5.58
CA VAL A 20 -10.57 -0.28 -6.88
C VAL A 20 -11.78 -0.20 -7.82
N ARG A 21 -12.66 -1.20 -7.78
CA ARG A 21 -13.89 -1.24 -8.60
C ARG A 21 -14.95 -0.21 -8.19
N GLY A 22 -14.79 0.41 -7.02
CA GLY A 22 -15.58 1.57 -6.60
C GLY A 22 -15.00 2.91 -7.08
N VAL A 23 -13.79 2.90 -7.63
CA VAL A 23 -13.08 4.10 -8.10
C VAL A 23 -13.05 4.19 -9.62
N VAL A 24 -12.83 3.05 -10.31
CA VAL A 24 -12.73 2.99 -11.77
C VAL A 24 -13.50 1.81 -12.34
N ASP A 25 -13.99 1.96 -13.57
CA ASP A 25 -14.59 0.87 -14.31
C ASP A 25 -13.49 0.04 -15.00
N GLU A 26 -13.56 -1.27 -14.87
CA GLU A 26 -12.61 -2.18 -15.53
C GLU A 26 -12.66 -2.06 -17.06
N ALA A 27 -13.82 -1.67 -17.64
CA ALA A 27 -13.92 -1.44 -19.07
C ALA A 27 -13.05 -0.25 -19.53
N ASP A 28 -12.94 0.81 -18.71
CA ASP A 28 -12.08 1.95 -19.02
C ASP A 28 -10.59 1.58 -18.88
N VAL A 29 -10.24 0.72 -17.92
CA VAL A 29 -8.87 0.18 -17.81
C VAL A 29 -8.52 -0.67 -19.04
N ARG A 30 -9.41 -1.57 -19.46
CA ARG A 30 -9.22 -2.40 -20.67
C ARG A 30 -9.15 -1.57 -21.97
N ALA A 31 -9.85 -0.45 -22.00
CA ALA A 31 -9.80 0.49 -23.11
C ALA A 31 -8.57 1.40 -23.10
N GLY A 32 -7.67 1.26 -22.12
CA GLY A 32 -6.46 2.09 -21.98
C GLY A 32 -6.70 3.53 -21.53
N LYS A 33 -7.91 3.87 -21.06
CA LYS A 33 -8.23 5.20 -20.56
C LYS A 33 -7.73 5.44 -19.13
N VAL A 34 -7.61 4.36 -18.35
CA VAL A 34 -7.12 4.39 -16.96
C VAL A 34 -5.95 3.43 -16.83
N ALA A 35 -4.83 3.91 -16.33
CA ALA A 35 -3.70 3.07 -15.99
C ALA A 35 -3.85 2.51 -14.56
N ILE A 36 -3.51 1.24 -14.36
CA ILE A 36 -3.31 0.66 -13.03
C ILE A 36 -1.81 0.40 -12.86
N ILE A 37 -1.18 1.08 -11.93
CA ILE A 37 0.26 1.04 -11.68
C ILE A 37 0.51 0.28 -10.38
N ALA A 38 1.47 -0.63 -10.35
CA ALA A 38 1.78 -1.43 -9.16
C ALA A 38 3.27 -1.73 -9.04
N PRO A 39 3.77 -2.05 -7.82
CA PRO A 39 5.14 -2.50 -7.62
C PRO A 39 5.40 -3.86 -8.25
N ARG A 40 6.69 -4.17 -8.46
CA ARG A 40 7.14 -5.47 -8.95
C ARG A 40 6.58 -6.62 -8.12
N ALA A 41 6.21 -7.71 -8.81
CA ALA A 41 5.65 -8.93 -8.22
C ALA A 41 4.31 -8.74 -7.48
N PHE A 42 3.61 -7.60 -7.67
CA PHE A 42 2.34 -7.31 -7.02
C PHE A 42 1.32 -8.44 -7.17
N MET A 43 1.05 -8.89 -8.40
CA MET A 43 0.06 -9.95 -8.66
C MET A 43 0.42 -11.25 -7.97
N GLN A 44 1.71 -11.64 -8.02
CA GLN A 44 2.19 -12.86 -7.38
C GLN A 44 1.91 -12.85 -5.88
N HIS A 45 2.27 -11.78 -5.19
CA HIS A 45 2.10 -11.67 -3.74
C HIS A 45 0.63 -11.48 -3.34
N THR A 46 -0.11 -10.69 -4.11
CA THR A 46 -1.55 -10.52 -3.91
C THR A 46 -2.30 -11.86 -3.99
N ILE A 47 -2.02 -12.68 -5.00
CA ILE A 47 -2.66 -13.98 -5.15
C ILE A 47 -2.18 -14.96 -4.08
N SER A 48 -0.88 -15.00 -3.80
CA SER A 48 -0.32 -15.87 -2.77
C SER A 48 -0.98 -15.63 -1.41
N GLU A 49 -1.09 -14.37 -1.01
CA GLU A 49 -1.57 -14.00 0.31
C GLU A 49 -3.11 -14.08 0.43
N ASN A 50 -3.82 -13.58 -0.59
CA ASN A 50 -5.28 -13.42 -0.49
C ASN A 50 -6.07 -14.60 -1.08
N VAL A 51 -5.47 -15.40 -1.95
CA VAL A 51 -6.12 -16.58 -2.55
C VAL A 51 -5.58 -17.86 -1.91
N TYR A 52 -4.29 -18.15 -2.05
CA TYR A 52 -3.74 -19.42 -1.52
C TYR A 52 -3.77 -19.49 0.00
N ALA A 53 -3.29 -18.46 0.68
CA ALA A 53 -3.29 -18.39 2.14
C ALA A 53 -4.57 -17.75 2.72
N GLY A 54 -5.44 -17.19 1.89
CA GLY A 54 -6.52 -16.28 2.28
C GLY A 54 -7.44 -16.83 3.35
N ASN A 55 -7.91 -18.07 3.22
CA ASN A 55 -8.79 -18.69 4.23
C ASN A 55 -8.11 -18.84 5.59
N ALA A 56 -6.84 -19.24 5.62
CA ALA A 56 -6.08 -19.40 6.85
C ALA A 56 -5.80 -18.04 7.50
N MET A 57 -5.42 -17.06 6.69
CA MET A 57 -5.14 -15.70 7.17
C MET A 57 -6.40 -15.03 7.70
N ASN A 58 -7.52 -15.11 7.00
CA ASN A 58 -8.80 -14.55 7.43
C ASN A 58 -9.27 -15.10 8.77
N ARG A 59 -9.11 -16.40 9.01
CA ARG A 59 -9.42 -17.00 10.33
C ARG A 59 -8.54 -16.43 11.44
N ARG A 60 -7.26 -16.19 11.18
CA ARG A 60 -6.30 -15.65 12.15
C ARG A 60 -6.50 -14.16 12.41
N LEU A 61 -7.01 -13.40 11.41
CA LEU A 61 -7.35 -11.98 11.57
C LEU A 61 -8.32 -11.72 12.72
N PHE A 62 -9.31 -12.60 12.93
CA PHE A 62 -10.25 -12.48 14.05
C PHE A 62 -9.54 -12.44 15.40
N TYR A 63 -8.48 -13.23 15.56
CA TYR A 63 -7.69 -13.27 16.78
C TYR A 63 -6.66 -12.15 16.84
N GLN A 64 -6.02 -11.84 15.71
CA GLN A 64 -5.02 -10.77 15.63
C GLN A 64 -5.59 -9.41 16.01
N TYR A 65 -6.79 -9.10 15.53
CA TYR A 65 -7.44 -7.81 15.75
C TYR A 65 -8.48 -7.84 16.90
N GLY A 66 -8.68 -8.99 17.52
CA GLY A 66 -9.66 -9.11 18.60
C GLY A 66 -11.10 -8.92 18.15
N LEU A 67 -11.44 -9.22 16.89
CA LEU A 67 -12.76 -8.97 16.29
C LEU A 67 -13.89 -9.78 16.94
N LEU A 68 -13.57 -10.79 17.76
CA LEU A 68 -14.54 -11.56 18.53
C LEU A 68 -14.89 -10.94 19.89
N LEU A 69 -14.16 -9.88 20.27
CA LEU A 69 -14.41 -9.16 21.51
C LEU A 69 -15.47 -8.07 21.29
N PRO A 70 -16.20 -7.67 22.34
CA PRO A 70 -17.14 -6.57 22.22
C PRO A 70 -16.41 -5.25 21.91
N ALA A 71 -17.03 -4.41 21.09
CA ALA A 71 -16.54 -3.06 20.82
C ALA A 71 -16.67 -2.18 22.08
N SER A 72 -15.62 -2.13 22.87
CA SER A 72 -15.58 -1.39 24.14
C SER A 72 -14.15 -1.18 24.59
N PRO A 73 -13.89 -0.26 25.56
CA PRO A 73 -12.55 -0.08 26.14
C PRO A 73 -11.95 -1.34 26.78
N PHE A 74 -12.77 -2.32 27.15
CA PHE A 74 -12.33 -3.58 27.74
C PHE A 74 -12.23 -4.73 26.73
N GLY A 75 -12.49 -4.47 25.47
CA GLY A 75 -12.46 -5.45 24.41
C GLY A 75 -11.69 -4.97 23.19
N TYR A 76 -12.42 -4.48 22.21
CA TYR A 76 -11.88 -4.05 20.92
C TYR A 76 -12.31 -2.62 20.61
N VAL A 77 -11.36 -1.71 20.41
CA VAL A 77 -11.62 -0.30 20.07
C VAL A 77 -11.08 0.12 18.72
N GLY A 78 -10.20 -0.66 18.12
CA GLY A 78 -9.59 -0.42 16.82
C GLY A 78 -8.60 -1.51 16.46
N GLN A 79 -8.07 -1.43 15.25
CA GLN A 79 -7.20 -2.47 14.68
C GLN A 79 -5.71 -2.09 14.68
N GLY A 80 -5.35 -0.95 15.27
CA GLY A 80 -4.01 -0.37 15.11
C GLY A 80 -3.79 0.31 13.75
N LEU A 81 -4.70 0.09 12.82
CA LEU A 81 -4.74 0.63 11.45
C LEU A 81 -5.88 1.65 11.28
N GLY A 82 -6.42 2.15 12.37
CA GLY A 82 -7.64 2.95 12.41
C GLY A 82 -8.75 2.24 13.18
N GLN A 83 -9.98 2.75 13.09
CA GLN A 83 -11.12 2.20 13.82
C GLN A 83 -11.60 0.85 13.26
N GLY A 84 -11.40 0.63 11.98
CA GLY A 84 -11.77 -0.62 11.32
C GLY A 84 -11.52 -0.53 9.81
N VAL A 85 -11.44 -1.69 9.18
CA VAL A 85 -11.36 -1.81 7.72
C VAL A 85 -12.78 -1.87 7.16
N SER A 86 -13.04 -1.16 6.08
CA SER A 86 -14.33 -1.22 5.37
C SER A 86 -14.63 -2.64 4.94
N ALA A 87 -15.83 -3.12 5.27
CA ALA A 87 -16.32 -4.42 4.82
C ALA A 87 -17.08 -4.27 3.49
N GLY A 88 -16.90 -5.21 2.58
CA GLY A 88 -17.59 -5.21 1.29
C GLY A 88 -17.02 -6.24 0.33
N LEU A 89 -17.45 -6.15 -0.93
CA LEU A 89 -16.88 -6.98 -1.99
C LEU A 89 -15.49 -6.44 -2.35
N MET A 90 -14.50 -7.28 -2.19
CA MET A 90 -13.15 -7.00 -2.68
C MET A 90 -13.08 -7.26 -4.18
N GLY A 91 -12.57 -6.28 -4.93
CA GLY A 91 -12.35 -6.39 -6.37
C GLY A 91 -10.91 -6.07 -6.72
N LEU A 92 -10.30 -6.88 -7.55
CA LEU A 92 -8.96 -6.64 -8.09
C LEU A 92 -9.10 -6.34 -9.58
N ILE A 93 -8.40 -5.30 -10.04
CA ILE A 93 -8.13 -5.06 -11.46
C ILE A 93 -6.61 -5.25 -11.64
N ALA A 94 -6.21 -6.11 -12.54
CA ALA A 94 -4.78 -6.37 -12.77
C ALA A 94 -4.04 -5.10 -13.20
N PRO A 95 -2.81 -4.88 -12.72
CA PRO A 95 -2.00 -3.75 -13.16
C PRO A 95 -1.78 -3.77 -14.68
N THR A 96 -1.87 -2.59 -15.30
CA THR A 96 -1.53 -2.37 -16.70
C THR A 96 -0.08 -1.92 -16.88
N LYS A 97 0.52 -1.41 -15.80
CA LYS A 97 1.92 -1.04 -15.73
C LYS A 97 2.53 -1.49 -14.40
N VAL A 98 3.68 -2.13 -14.45
CA VAL A 98 4.44 -2.58 -13.28
C VAL A 98 5.73 -1.78 -13.22
N VAL A 99 6.08 -1.28 -12.03
CA VAL A 99 7.38 -0.69 -11.74
C VAL A 99 8.35 -1.85 -11.51
N GLU A 100 9.18 -2.15 -12.50
CA GLU A 100 10.06 -3.33 -12.48
C GLU A 100 11.41 -3.08 -11.83
N GLU A 101 11.98 -1.91 -12.04
CA GLU A 101 13.30 -1.58 -11.52
C GLU A 101 13.26 -1.16 -10.04
N ALA A 102 14.42 -1.14 -9.39
CA ALA A 102 14.53 -0.68 -8.01
C ALA A 102 14.03 0.76 -7.86
N ILE A 103 14.31 1.60 -8.85
CA ILE A 103 13.83 2.97 -8.98
C ILE A 103 13.44 3.19 -10.43
N GLU A 104 12.23 3.67 -10.67
CA GLU A 104 11.77 4.12 -11.98
C GLU A 104 11.17 5.51 -11.88
N GLU A 105 11.29 6.26 -12.96
CA GLU A 105 10.69 7.58 -13.10
C GLU A 105 9.89 7.65 -14.38
N PHE A 106 8.66 8.13 -14.29
CA PHE A 106 7.81 8.44 -15.44
C PHE A 106 6.70 9.40 -15.07
N GLU A 107 6.04 9.93 -16.09
CA GLU A 107 4.88 10.79 -15.92
C GLU A 107 3.59 9.96 -15.85
N VAL A 108 2.71 10.39 -14.95
CA VAL A 108 1.35 9.89 -14.81
C VAL A 108 0.42 11.09 -14.98
N ASP A 109 -0.30 11.15 -16.09
CA ASP A 109 -1.19 12.27 -16.44
C ASP A 109 -0.51 13.64 -16.31
N GLY A 110 0.71 13.78 -16.85
CA GLY A 110 1.50 15.01 -16.78
C GLY A 110 2.18 15.29 -15.45
N VAL A 111 2.00 14.41 -14.44
CA VAL A 111 2.66 14.54 -13.15
C VAL A 111 3.90 13.63 -13.12
N ARG A 112 5.07 14.23 -12.96
CA ARG A 112 6.33 13.51 -12.79
C ARG A 112 6.33 12.78 -11.45
N MET A 113 6.60 11.47 -11.46
CA MET A 113 6.67 10.62 -10.29
C MET A 113 7.92 9.76 -10.30
N ILE A 114 8.54 9.60 -9.15
CA ILE A 114 9.69 8.71 -8.92
C ILE A 114 9.22 7.59 -8.00
N PHE A 115 9.28 6.36 -8.50
CA PHE A 115 8.86 5.16 -7.79
C PHE A 115 10.07 4.39 -7.28
N GLN A 116 10.02 3.97 -6.03
CA GLN A 116 11.04 3.14 -5.39
C GLN A 116 10.41 1.83 -4.94
N ASN A 117 10.76 0.71 -5.56
CA ASN A 117 10.39 -0.61 -5.07
C ASN A 117 11.04 -0.90 -3.71
N THR A 118 10.27 -1.38 -2.75
CA THR A 118 10.71 -1.67 -1.37
C THR A 118 10.27 -3.07 -0.92
N PRO A 119 10.63 -4.13 -1.66
CA PRO A 119 10.14 -5.47 -1.39
C PRO A 119 10.58 -5.98 -0.02
N GLY A 120 9.68 -6.71 0.67
CA GLY A 120 9.95 -7.33 1.96
C GLY A 120 9.96 -6.36 3.14
N THR A 121 9.43 -5.15 2.94
CA THR A 121 9.19 -4.18 4.01
C THR A 121 7.87 -4.48 4.72
N GLU A 122 6.90 -3.55 4.74
CA GLU A 122 5.58 -3.81 5.32
C GLU A 122 4.85 -4.92 4.55
N ALA A 123 4.96 -4.91 3.22
CA ALA A 123 4.48 -5.97 2.35
C ALA A 123 5.61 -6.60 1.52
N PRO A 124 5.42 -7.85 1.02
CA PRO A 124 6.41 -8.49 0.16
C PRO A 124 6.57 -7.78 -1.19
N SER A 125 5.52 -7.09 -1.66
CA SER A 125 5.54 -6.22 -2.83
C SER A 125 5.00 -4.86 -2.43
N GLU A 126 5.86 -3.86 -2.41
CA GLU A 126 5.56 -2.51 -1.93
C GLU A 126 6.43 -1.49 -2.65
N MET A 127 5.96 -0.25 -2.77
CA MET A 127 6.73 0.86 -3.32
C MET A 127 6.40 2.20 -2.68
N ASN A 128 7.43 3.01 -2.46
CA ASN A 128 7.31 4.43 -2.15
C ASN A 128 7.23 5.25 -3.44
N THR A 129 6.64 6.45 -3.35
CA THR A 129 6.51 7.35 -4.50
C THR A 129 6.84 8.78 -4.09
N TYR A 130 7.79 9.41 -4.78
CA TYR A 130 8.05 10.83 -4.63
C TYR A 130 7.46 11.61 -5.80
N ILE A 131 6.78 12.72 -5.50
CA ILE A 131 6.15 13.62 -6.47
C ILE A 131 6.85 14.98 -6.38
N PRO A 132 7.92 15.21 -7.18
CA PRO A 132 8.75 16.40 -7.04
C PRO A 132 8.00 17.72 -7.16
N GLY A 133 7.10 17.82 -8.14
CA GLY A 133 6.30 19.04 -8.37
C GLY A 133 5.36 19.42 -7.22
N MET A 134 5.08 18.48 -6.32
CA MET A 134 4.26 18.69 -5.12
C MET A 134 5.10 18.64 -3.84
N LYS A 135 6.40 18.37 -3.92
CA LYS A 135 7.29 18.09 -2.79
C LYS A 135 6.69 17.07 -1.81
N ALA A 136 6.03 16.08 -2.37
CA ALA A 136 5.23 15.11 -1.62
C ALA A 136 5.87 13.72 -1.70
N LEU A 137 6.13 13.12 -0.54
CA LEU A 137 6.68 11.79 -0.41
C LEU A 137 5.62 10.85 0.15
N TRP A 138 5.12 9.95 -0.69
CA TRP A 138 4.22 8.89 -0.30
C TRP A 138 5.00 7.63 0.06
N MET A 139 4.95 7.27 1.32
CA MET A 139 5.74 6.17 1.89
C MET A 139 4.94 4.87 2.04
N ALA A 140 3.90 4.68 1.20
CA ALA A 140 3.07 3.48 1.24
C ALA A 140 2.61 3.16 2.69
N GLU A 141 3.03 2.05 3.28
CA GLU A 141 2.87 1.73 4.70
C GLU A 141 4.22 1.64 5.43
N ASN A 142 5.31 2.01 4.75
CA ASN A 142 6.67 1.94 5.29
C ASN A 142 6.96 2.92 6.43
N VAL A 143 6.22 4.04 6.52
CA VAL A 143 6.40 5.07 7.56
C VAL A 143 5.05 5.43 8.15
N THR A 144 4.56 4.58 9.04
CA THR A 144 3.37 4.87 9.84
C THR A 144 3.74 5.73 11.06
N ALA A 145 2.74 6.37 11.70
CA ALA A 145 2.99 7.19 12.89
C ALA A 145 3.31 6.37 14.14
N THR A 146 3.16 5.06 14.07
CA THR A 146 3.45 4.11 15.14
C THR A 146 4.52 3.12 14.69
N LEU A 147 5.19 2.47 15.63
CA LEU A 147 6.12 1.40 15.32
C LEU A 147 5.35 0.21 14.73
N HIS A 148 5.61 -0.10 13.46
CA HIS A 148 4.98 -1.22 12.79
C HIS A 148 5.59 -2.56 13.24
N ASN A 149 4.76 -3.63 13.29
CA ASN A 149 5.27 -4.95 13.60
C ASN A 149 6.14 -5.51 12.46
N ILE A 150 7.13 -6.34 12.82
CA ILE A 150 8.00 -7.04 11.87
C ILE A 150 7.41 -8.40 11.47
N TYR A 151 6.55 -8.95 12.32
CA TYR A 151 5.84 -10.21 12.09
C TYR A 151 4.38 -10.05 12.44
N THR A 152 3.49 -10.41 11.52
CA THR A 152 2.06 -10.36 11.74
C THR A 152 1.51 -11.74 12.10
N LEU A 153 0.70 -11.80 13.16
CA LEU A 153 0.16 -13.06 13.68
C LEU A 153 -0.82 -13.78 12.72
N ARG A 154 -1.37 -13.07 11.75
CA ARG A 154 -2.19 -13.69 10.71
C ARG A 154 -1.38 -14.65 9.82
N GLY A 155 -0.05 -14.54 9.79
CA GLY A 155 0.83 -15.50 9.14
C GLY A 155 1.41 -15.03 7.80
N ALA A 156 1.66 -13.75 7.62
CA ALA A 156 2.43 -13.24 6.49
C ALA A 156 3.94 -13.56 6.64
N PRO A 157 4.74 -13.47 5.58
CA PRO A 157 6.19 -13.54 5.67
C PRO A 157 6.77 -12.55 6.68
N VAL A 158 7.86 -12.94 7.34
CA VAL A 158 8.59 -12.04 8.24
C VAL A 158 9.17 -10.89 7.43
N ARG A 159 8.97 -9.67 7.90
CA ARG A 159 9.49 -8.45 7.30
C ARG A 159 10.97 -8.29 7.56
N ASP A 160 11.69 -7.67 6.64
CA ASP A 160 13.14 -7.43 6.76
C ASP A 160 13.40 -6.01 7.29
N PRO A 161 13.65 -5.85 8.62
CA PRO A 161 13.81 -4.53 9.22
C PRO A 161 15.10 -3.83 8.77
N LEU A 162 16.12 -4.57 8.41
CA LEU A 162 17.38 -4.00 7.93
C LEU A 162 17.20 -3.37 6.55
N ASN A 163 16.59 -4.12 5.60
CA ASN A 163 16.32 -3.55 4.28
C ASN A 163 15.25 -2.46 4.36
N TRP A 164 14.26 -2.60 5.22
CA TRP A 164 13.26 -1.56 5.46
C TRP A 164 13.91 -0.22 5.86
N SER A 165 14.83 -0.23 6.81
CA SER A 165 15.56 0.98 7.21
C SER A 165 16.39 1.59 6.07
N LYS A 166 17.00 0.75 5.22
CA LYS A 166 17.77 1.20 4.05
C LYS A 166 16.86 1.84 2.99
N TYR A 167 15.66 1.28 2.77
CA TYR A 167 14.70 1.87 1.84
C TYR A 167 14.18 3.23 2.31
N ILE A 168 13.94 3.39 3.62
CA ILE A 168 13.59 4.70 4.19
C ILE A 168 14.73 5.69 3.98
N ALA A 169 15.96 5.34 4.30
CA ALA A 169 17.14 6.19 4.07
C ALA A 169 17.26 6.57 2.58
N ARG A 170 17.07 5.62 1.68
CA ARG A 170 17.12 5.86 0.24
C ARG A 170 15.99 6.77 -0.25
N ALA A 171 14.78 6.66 0.32
CA ALA A 171 13.68 7.57 -0.01
C ALA A 171 14.02 9.03 0.33
N LEU A 172 14.67 9.28 1.47
CA LEU A 172 15.14 10.60 1.88
C LEU A 172 16.22 11.16 0.93
N GLU A 173 17.06 10.30 0.36
CA GLU A 173 18.02 10.69 -0.67
C GLU A 173 17.32 11.02 -1.99
N LEU A 174 16.33 10.22 -2.40
CA LEU A 174 15.58 10.44 -3.65
C LEU A 174 14.79 11.74 -3.67
N CYS A 175 14.27 12.17 -2.54
CA CYS A 175 13.59 13.46 -2.43
C CYS A 175 14.55 14.60 -2.11
N GLU A 176 15.89 14.36 -2.09
CA GLU A 176 16.93 15.36 -1.78
C GLU A 176 16.66 16.15 -0.48
N ARG A 177 15.87 15.55 0.43
CA ARG A 177 15.33 16.18 1.64
C ARG A 177 14.49 17.44 1.37
N GLU A 178 13.93 17.56 0.17
CA GLU A 178 13.06 18.68 -0.22
C GLU A 178 11.56 18.38 -0.01
N ALA A 179 11.20 17.18 0.42
CA ALA A 179 9.81 16.86 0.71
C ALA A 179 9.26 17.75 1.84
N GLU A 180 8.18 18.45 1.55
CA GLU A 180 7.46 19.30 2.50
C GLU A 180 6.26 18.57 3.11
N VAL A 181 5.85 17.46 2.49
CA VAL A 181 4.77 16.63 2.98
C VAL A 181 5.13 15.16 2.87
N VAL A 182 4.91 14.41 3.94
CA VAL A 182 5.06 12.96 3.98
C VAL A 182 3.72 12.35 4.37
N PHE A 183 3.26 11.37 3.61
CA PHE A 183 2.04 10.63 3.92
C PHE A 183 2.23 9.14 3.72
N ALA A 184 1.51 8.37 4.51
CA ALA A 184 1.49 6.92 4.50
C ALA A 184 0.08 6.42 4.77
N ALA A 185 -0.15 5.13 4.55
CA ALA A 185 -1.41 4.49 4.88
C ALA A 185 -1.72 4.59 6.39
N HIS A 186 -3.00 4.57 6.72
CA HIS A 186 -3.56 4.46 8.07
C HIS A 186 -3.29 5.64 9.03
N ASN A 187 -2.50 6.63 8.65
CA ASN A 187 -2.18 7.75 9.53
C ASN A 187 -2.34 9.10 8.81
N TRP A 188 -2.43 10.16 9.63
CA TRP A 188 -2.49 11.52 9.12
C TRP A 188 -1.17 11.93 8.48
N THR A 189 -1.29 12.70 7.40
CA THR A 189 -0.17 13.37 6.71
C THR A 189 0.67 14.20 7.68
N LYS A 190 1.98 14.20 7.48
CA LYS A 190 2.96 15.02 8.19
C LYS A 190 3.44 16.15 7.29
N TRP A 191 3.50 17.34 7.84
CA TRP A 191 3.92 18.58 7.20
C TRP A 191 5.12 19.15 7.97
N GLY A 192 6.08 19.74 7.27
CA GLY A 192 7.24 20.39 7.91
C GLY A 192 8.36 20.65 6.96
#